data_1a66446bfd51391a974edb8ad010d3ca
#
_entry.id   1a66446bfd51391a974edb8ad010d3ca
#
_cell.length_a   1.000
_cell.length_b   1.000
_cell.length_c   1.000
_cell.angle_alpha   90.00
_cell.angle_beta   90.00
_cell.angle_gamma   90.00
#
_symmetry.space_group_name_H-M   'P 1'
#
loop_
_entity.id
_entity.type
_entity.pdbx_description
1 polymer ?
#
loop_
_entity_poly.entity_id
_entity_poly.type
_entity_poly.pdbx_seq_one_letter_code
_entity_poly.pdbx_strand_id
1 'polypeptide(L)'
;MLNQLILPVLWSILFPLGVAIYHKGTGNPAPHPGPHYLLPPIHEVIHSRRGATVTLPCVLGTPPPSYKVRWSKVEPGELRETLILITNGHHTRGYGPLGDRARMRRGHRLDASLVITSVALEDEGRYRCELINGLEDESLALTLRLEGVVFPYQPSQGRYQFNYYEAKKACAEQDGRLATYPQLYQGIRSYGPRDKQHDHYDAFCFTSALQGHVFFVPGSLTLAEASGACARRGAVVAKVGHLYAAWKFSGLDRCDGGWLADGSVRFPITTPRPRCGGLPDPGVRSFGFPSPEQPAYGTYCYAET
;
A
#
# COMPACT_ATOMS: atom_id res chain seq x y z
N MET A 1 -72.02 16.09 -16.71
CA MET A 1 -72.83 14.86 -16.81
C MET A 1 -72.06 13.71 -16.18
N LEU A 2 -72.73 13.04 -15.29
CA LEU A 2 -72.52 11.75 -14.59
C LEU A 2 -71.23 11.53 -13.82
N ASN A 3 -71.35 11.73 -12.60
CA ASN A 3 -71.28 10.89 -11.38
C ASN A 3 -71.07 9.40 -11.62
N GLN A 4 -70.02 8.84 -10.99
CA GLN A 4 -70.17 7.53 -10.30
C GLN A 4 -69.18 7.42 -9.14
N LEU A 5 -69.78 7.33 -7.98
CA LEU A 5 -69.23 6.92 -6.69
C LEU A 5 -68.80 5.44 -6.77
N ILE A 6 -67.61 5.08 -6.25
CA ILE A 6 -67.32 3.74 -5.81
C ILE A 6 -66.77 3.80 -4.37
N LEU A 7 -67.47 3.13 -3.50
CA LEU A 7 -67.20 2.93 -2.03
C LEU A 7 -65.89 2.12 -1.82
N PRO A 8 -65.21 2.37 -0.69
CA PRO A 8 -64.13 1.51 -0.24
C PRO A 8 -64.69 0.29 0.56
N VAL A 9 -64.28 -0.91 0.09
CA VAL A 9 -64.52 -2.16 0.81
C VAL A 9 -63.52 -2.27 1.97
N LEU A 10 -64.03 -2.17 3.20
CA LEU A 10 -63.31 -2.49 4.42
C LEU A 10 -63.08 -4.00 4.50
N TRP A 11 -61.84 -4.41 4.38
CA TRP A 11 -61.39 -5.77 4.79
C TRP A 11 -60.81 -5.70 6.19
N SER A 12 -61.65 -6.12 7.15
CA SER A 12 -61.24 -6.38 8.53
C SER A 12 -60.44 -7.65 8.59
N ILE A 13 -59.09 -7.55 8.73
CA ILE A 13 -58.27 -8.68 9.07
C ILE A 13 -58.20 -8.81 10.56
N LEU A 14 -58.88 -9.81 11.10
CA LEU A 14 -58.81 -10.28 12.49
C LEU A 14 -57.38 -10.85 12.69
N PHE A 15 -56.58 -10.15 13.51
CA PHE A 15 -55.36 -10.73 14.06
C PHE A 15 -55.77 -11.54 15.33
N PRO A 16 -55.36 -12.80 15.42
CA PRO A 16 -55.48 -13.54 16.66
C PRO A 16 -54.47 -13.01 17.69
N LEU A 17 -54.96 -12.62 18.85
CA LEU A 17 -54.16 -12.32 20.03
C LEU A 17 -53.34 -13.59 20.42
N GLY A 18 -52.11 -13.64 19.94
CA GLY A 18 -51.12 -14.61 20.40
C GLY A 18 -50.68 -14.19 21.81
N VAL A 19 -51.08 -14.94 22.81
CA VAL A 19 -50.55 -14.85 24.18
C VAL A 19 -49.08 -15.20 24.13
N ALA A 20 -48.18 -14.18 24.26
CA ALA A 20 -46.75 -14.43 24.41
C ALA A 20 -46.53 -15.09 25.79
N ILE A 21 -46.35 -16.42 25.79
CA ILE A 21 -45.86 -17.12 26.97
C ILE A 21 -44.38 -16.70 27.11
N TYR A 22 -44.12 -15.82 28.11
CA TYR A 22 -42.80 -15.52 28.58
C TYR A 22 -42.16 -16.78 29.16
N HIS A 23 -41.41 -17.52 28.33
CA HIS A 23 -40.49 -18.48 28.88
C HIS A 23 -39.37 -17.69 29.56
N LYS A 24 -39.37 -17.74 30.88
CA LYS A 24 -38.25 -17.35 31.72
C LYS A 24 -37.09 -18.27 31.32
N GLY A 25 -36.34 -17.84 30.29
CA GLY A 25 -35.11 -18.51 29.87
C GLY A 25 -34.17 -18.49 31.08
N THR A 26 -33.87 -19.67 31.58
CA THR A 26 -32.70 -19.86 32.43
C THR A 26 -31.52 -19.35 31.59
N GLY A 27 -31.02 -18.15 31.98
CA GLY A 27 -29.86 -17.57 31.30
C GLY A 27 -28.73 -18.57 31.35
N ASN A 28 -28.34 -19.07 30.18
CA ASN A 28 -27.04 -19.71 30.04
C ASN A 28 -26.03 -18.69 30.58
N PRO A 29 -25.15 -19.08 31.50
CA PRO A 29 -24.07 -18.20 31.95
C PRO A 29 -23.36 -17.73 30.70
N ALA A 30 -23.14 -16.41 30.59
CA ALA A 30 -22.33 -15.86 29.52
C ALA A 30 -21.05 -16.72 29.41
N PRO A 31 -20.63 -17.12 28.20
CA PRO A 31 -19.43 -17.90 28.06
C PRO A 31 -18.33 -17.15 28.79
N HIS A 32 -17.68 -17.83 29.76
CA HIS A 32 -16.53 -17.26 30.45
C HIS A 32 -15.55 -16.81 29.38
N PRO A 33 -15.06 -15.57 29.42
CA PRO A 33 -14.03 -15.17 28.48
C PRO A 33 -12.90 -16.17 28.63
N GLY A 34 -12.58 -16.86 27.52
CA GLY A 34 -11.44 -17.79 27.48
C GLY A 34 -10.15 -17.10 27.90
N PRO A 35 -9.12 -17.85 28.23
CA PRO A 35 -7.84 -17.26 28.64
C PRO A 35 -7.32 -16.34 27.52
N HIS A 36 -7.12 -15.08 27.82
CA HIS A 36 -6.51 -14.12 26.90
C HIS A 36 -5.00 -14.33 26.88
N TYR A 37 -4.52 -15.03 25.87
CA TYR A 37 -3.10 -15.30 25.66
C TYR A 37 -2.37 -14.11 25.05
N LEU A 38 -3.08 -13.27 24.25
CA LEU A 38 -2.55 -12.10 23.59
C LEU A 38 -3.17 -10.83 24.17
N LEU A 39 -2.35 -9.84 24.45
CA LEU A 39 -2.82 -8.53 24.85
C LEU A 39 -3.23 -7.74 23.59
N PRO A 40 -4.37 -7.00 23.64
CA PRO A 40 -4.78 -6.17 22.53
C PRO A 40 -3.71 -5.10 22.24
N PRO A 41 -3.37 -4.85 20.96
CA PRO A 41 -2.40 -3.84 20.61
C PRO A 41 -2.96 -2.43 20.88
N ILE A 42 -2.10 -1.51 21.33
CA ILE A 42 -2.47 -0.09 21.53
C ILE A 42 -2.83 0.55 20.20
N HIS A 43 -2.14 0.15 19.13
CA HIS A 43 -2.38 0.60 17.77
C HIS A 43 -2.47 -0.59 16.82
N GLU A 44 -3.57 -0.70 16.08
CA GLU A 44 -3.75 -1.72 15.04
C GLU A 44 -3.10 -1.32 13.71
N VAL A 45 -2.83 -0.03 13.51
CA VAL A 45 -2.16 0.52 12.32
C VAL A 45 -0.81 1.09 12.71
N ILE A 46 0.23 0.55 12.13
CA ILE A 46 1.61 0.98 12.34
C ILE A 46 2.09 1.71 11.09
N HIS A 47 2.52 2.95 11.25
CA HIS A 47 3.07 3.75 10.16
C HIS A 47 4.59 3.64 10.10
N SER A 48 5.15 3.55 8.90
CA SER A 48 6.59 3.45 8.67
C SER A 48 6.98 4.06 7.32
N ARG A 49 8.27 3.98 6.98
CA ARG A 49 8.85 4.43 5.70
C ARG A 49 9.68 3.31 5.08
N ARG A 50 9.84 3.33 3.77
CA ARG A 50 10.78 2.44 3.08
C ARG A 50 12.19 2.60 3.66
N GLY A 51 12.90 1.49 3.82
CA GLY A 51 14.24 1.43 4.38
C GLY A 51 14.31 1.48 5.91
N ALA A 52 13.24 1.87 6.60
CA ALA A 52 13.21 1.92 8.06
C ALA A 52 13.19 0.52 8.70
N THR A 53 13.44 0.48 9.99
CA THR A 53 13.14 -0.68 10.83
C THR A 53 11.83 -0.44 11.56
N VAL A 54 10.90 -1.38 11.47
CA VAL A 54 9.59 -1.29 12.11
C VAL A 54 9.37 -2.45 13.07
N THR A 55 8.65 -2.20 14.15
CA THR A 55 8.20 -3.23 15.08
C THR A 55 6.68 -3.36 15.03
N LEU A 56 6.19 -4.55 14.76
CA LEU A 56 4.78 -4.91 14.85
C LEU A 56 4.53 -5.54 16.23
N PRO A 57 3.75 -4.90 17.11
CA PRO A 57 3.60 -5.35 18.48
C PRO A 57 2.77 -6.64 18.59
N CYS A 58 3.24 -7.58 19.37
CA CYS A 58 2.49 -8.75 19.81
C CYS A 58 3.01 -9.12 21.21
N VAL A 59 2.21 -8.86 22.23
CA VAL A 59 2.59 -9.08 23.61
C VAL A 59 1.71 -10.18 24.20
N LEU A 60 2.36 -11.15 24.84
CA LEU A 60 1.68 -12.24 25.51
C LEU A 60 1.18 -11.76 26.89
N GLY A 61 -0.05 -12.13 27.22
CA GLY A 61 -0.63 -11.92 28.54
C GLY A 61 -0.26 -13.09 29.46
N THR A 62 -1.07 -14.13 29.45
CA THR A 62 -0.89 -15.34 30.26
C THR A 62 -0.73 -16.55 29.34
N PRO A 63 0.46 -16.75 28.72
CA PRO A 63 0.64 -17.85 27.77
C PRO A 63 0.58 -19.21 28.46
N PRO A 64 0.09 -20.25 27.75
CA PRO A 64 0.07 -21.61 28.26
C PRO A 64 1.50 -22.17 28.42
N PRO A 65 1.68 -23.29 29.14
CA PRO A 65 3.01 -23.87 29.39
C PRO A 65 3.77 -24.25 28.11
N SER A 66 3.05 -24.63 27.05
CA SER A 66 3.63 -24.98 25.74
C SER A 66 2.87 -24.28 24.65
N TYR A 67 3.56 -23.50 23.85
CA TYR A 67 2.98 -22.74 22.73
C TYR A 67 4.01 -22.45 21.65
N LYS A 68 3.51 -22.05 20.49
CA LYS A 68 4.30 -21.44 19.41
C LYS A 68 3.65 -20.11 19.03
N VAL A 69 4.48 -19.17 18.59
CA VAL A 69 4.01 -17.95 17.99
C VAL A 69 4.29 -18.00 16.50
N ARG A 70 3.27 -17.74 15.69
CA ARG A 70 3.33 -17.66 14.24
C ARG A 70 3.05 -16.24 13.78
N TRP A 71 3.92 -15.74 12.92
CA TRP A 71 3.68 -14.51 12.18
C TRP A 71 3.42 -14.80 10.72
N SER A 72 2.35 -14.25 10.18
CA SER A 72 1.97 -14.33 8.77
C SER A 72 1.57 -12.98 8.21
N LYS A 73 1.71 -12.83 6.89
CA LYS A 73 1.20 -11.69 6.13
C LYS A 73 -0.01 -12.12 5.33
N VAL A 74 -1.09 -11.35 5.41
CA VAL A 74 -2.31 -11.56 4.63
C VAL A 74 -2.14 -10.84 3.30
N GLU A 75 -2.17 -11.58 2.20
CA GLU A 75 -2.05 -11.01 0.86
C GLU A 75 -3.31 -10.20 0.49
N PRO A 76 -3.15 -8.98 -0.04
CA PRO A 76 -4.29 -8.15 -0.42
C PRO A 76 -5.15 -8.82 -1.50
N GLY A 77 -6.44 -8.98 -1.22
CA GLY A 77 -7.39 -9.57 -2.18
C GLY A 77 -7.30 -11.10 -2.34
N GLU A 78 -6.50 -11.76 -1.53
CA GLU A 78 -6.42 -13.22 -1.43
C GLU A 78 -6.74 -13.66 0.00
N LEU A 79 -7.40 -14.80 0.13
CA LEU A 79 -7.59 -15.47 1.45
C LEU A 79 -6.30 -16.17 1.91
N ARG A 80 -5.22 -16.00 1.17
CA ARG A 80 -3.95 -16.68 1.41
C ARG A 80 -3.08 -15.88 2.37
N GLU A 81 -2.57 -16.58 3.37
CA GLU A 81 -1.56 -16.06 4.29
C GLU A 81 -0.17 -16.59 3.93
N THR A 82 0.79 -15.68 3.86
CA THR A 82 2.18 -16.03 3.65
C THR A 82 2.87 -16.09 5.01
N LEU A 83 3.41 -17.26 5.34
CA LEU A 83 4.17 -17.46 6.59
C LEU A 83 5.47 -16.67 6.55
N ILE A 84 5.75 -15.93 7.64
CA ILE A 84 6.96 -15.13 7.81
C ILE A 84 7.90 -15.78 8.80
N LEU A 85 7.38 -16.16 9.97
CA LEU A 85 8.21 -16.63 11.08
C LEU A 85 7.41 -17.49 12.05
N ILE A 86 8.07 -18.53 12.59
CA ILE A 86 7.55 -19.32 13.70
C ILE A 86 8.61 -19.38 14.82
N THR A 87 8.15 -19.27 16.06
CA THR A 87 9.01 -19.47 17.23
C THR A 87 8.30 -20.27 18.32
N ASN A 88 9.06 -21.05 19.09
CA ASN A 88 8.62 -21.70 20.34
C ASN A 88 9.24 -21.05 21.59
N GLY A 89 9.74 -19.82 21.44
CA GLY A 89 10.45 -19.09 22.50
C GLY A 89 11.96 -19.37 22.54
N HIS A 90 12.41 -20.57 22.17
CA HIS A 90 13.84 -20.96 22.15
C HIS A 90 14.42 -20.91 20.74
N HIS A 91 13.70 -21.47 19.79
CA HIS A 91 14.08 -21.55 18.38
C HIS A 91 13.15 -20.71 17.54
N THR A 92 13.73 -20.01 16.57
CA THR A 92 13.00 -19.18 15.60
C THR A 92 13.38 -19.58 14.20
N ARG A 93 12.40 -19.73 13.31
CA ARG A 93 12.62 -20.02 11.90
C ARG A 93 11.88 -18.99 11.05
N GLY A 94 12.61 -18.33 10.15
CA GLY A 94 12.08 -17.44 9.12
C GLY A 94 11.71 -18.20 7.85
N TYR A 95 10.80 -17.63 7.05
CA TYR A 95 10.30 -18.19 5.81
C TYR A 95 10.16 -17.09 4.75
N GLY A 96 10.63 -17.40 3.54
CA GLY A 96 10.55 -16.49 2.40
C GLY A 96 11.37 -15.21 2.54
N PRO A 97 11.37 -14.33 1.53
CA PRO A 97 12.21 -13.13 1.49
C PRO A 97 11.97 -12.14 2.64
N LEU A 98 10.74 -12.09 3.15
CA LEU A 98 10.43 -11.26 4.33
C LEU A 98 10.98 -11.89 5.60
N GLY A 99 11.00 -13.23 5.71
CA GLY A 99 11.58 -13.95 6.84
C GLY A 99 13.06 -13.70 7.03
N ASP A 100 13.81 -13.43 5.95
CA ASP A 100 15.25 -13.10 6.00
C ASP A 100 15.53 -11.73 6.62
N ARG A 101 14.56 -10.81 6.55
CA ARG A 101 14.62 -9.45 7.10
C ARG A 101 13.81 -9.29 8.39
N ALA A 102 13.16 -10.36 8.83
CA ALA A 102 12.29 -10.37 10.00
C ALA A 102 12.91 -11.14 11.15
N ARG A 103 12.72 -10.63 12.37
CA ARG A 103 13.17 -11.30 13.59
C ARG A 103 12.22 -11.02 14.75
N MET A 104 12.21 -11.88 15.74
CA MET A 104 11.52 -11.63 17.00
C MET A 104 12.21 -10.49 17.77
N ARG A 105 11.41 -9.59 18.31
CA ARG A 105 11.89 -8.64 19.31
C ARG A 105 12.19 -9.41 20.61
N ARG A 106 13.32 -9.10 21.24
CA ARG A 106 13.72 -9.70 22.51
C ARG A 106 13.73 -8.62 23.61
N GLY A 107 12.56 -7.99 23.82
CA GLY A 107 12.39 -6.96 24.85
C GLY A 107 12.27 -7.58 26.24
N HIS A 108 11.40 -8.56 26.38
CA HIS A 108 11.18 -9.34 27.62
C HIS A 108 10.55 -10.70 27.26
N ARG A 109 10.38 -11.57 28.27
CA ARG A 109 9.92 -12.97 28.08
C ARG A 109 8.56 -13.08 27.38
N LEU A 110 7.68 -12.10 27.58
CA LEU A 110 6.33 -12.07 26.99
C LEU A 110 6.26 -11.24 25.69
N ASP A 111 7.39 -10.78 25.16
CA ASP A 111 7.44 -9.98 23.94
C ASP A 111 7.59 -10.89 22.71
N ALA A 112 6.50 -11.04 21.97
CA ALA A 112 6.44 -11.79 20.72
C ALA A 112 6.33 -10.86 19.49
N SER A 113 6.71 -9.60 19.62
CA SER A 113 6.67 -8.61 18.54
C SER A 113 7.62 -8.96 17.41
N LEU A 114 7.20 -8.66 16.18
CA LEU A 114 7.98 -8.84 14.95
C LEU A 114 8.75 -7.56 14.63
N VAL A 115 10.04 -7.65 14.40
CA VAL A 115 10.86 -6.56 13.87
C VAL A 115 11.17 -6.86 12.42
N ILE A 116 10.87 -5.92 11.54
CA ILE A 116 11.21 -5.97 10.11
C ILE A 116 12.25 -4.88 9.85
N THR A 117 13.40 -5.26 9.30
CA THR A 117 14.46 -4.34 8.91
C THR A 117 14.40 -4.02 7.43
N SER A 118 14.89 -2.85 7.03
CA SER A 118 14.90 -2.41 5.62
C SER A 118 13.55 -2.60 4.93
N VAL A 119 12.50 -2.01 5.53
CA VAL A 119 11.12 -2.13 5.03
C VAL A 119 11.04 -1.79 3.55
N ALA A 120 10.51 -2.71 2.75
CA ALA A 120 10.27 -2.58 1.32
C ALA A 120 8.83 -2.13 1.01
N LEU A 121 8.57 -1.70 -0.22
CA LEU A 121 7.20 -1.28 -0.63
C LEU A 121 6.19 -2.43 -0.53
N GLU A 122 6.65 -3.64 -0.78
CA GLU A 122 5.85 -4.87 -0.74
C GLU A 122 5.50 -5.29 0.70
N ASP A 123 6.20 -4.75 1.71
CA ASP A 123 5.94 -5.10 3.10
C ASP A 123 4.67 -4.44 3.65
N GLU A 124 4.19 -3.37 3.02
CA GLU A 124 2.88 -2.80 3.39
C GLU A 124 1.78 -3.85 3.29
N GLY A 125 0.91 -3.91 4.30
CA GLY A 125 -0.21 -4.84 4.31
C GLY A 125 -0.64 -5.24 5.70
N ARG A 126 -1.47 -6.29 5.76
CA ARG A 126 -2.02 -6.82 7.00
C ARG A 126 -1.18 -8.00 7.48
N TYR A 127 -0.90 -7.99 8.77
CA TYR A 127 -0.11 -9.02 9.45
C TYR A 127 -0.96 -9.68 10.53
N ARG A 128 -0.69 -10.96 10.79
CA ARG A 128 -1.31 -11.71 11.87
C ARG A 128 -0.22 -12.28 12.78
N CYS A 129 -0.34 -12.00 14.07
CA CYS A 129 0.36 -12.70 15.14
C CYS A 129 -0.59 -13.73 15.73
N GLU A 130 -0.19 -14.95 15.81
CA GLU A 130 -1.02 -16.07 16.30
C GLU A 130 -0.24 -16.88 17.33
N LEU A 131 -0.87 -17.09 18.48
CA LEU A 131 -0.39 -18.02 19.49
C LEU A 131 -1.10 -19.36 19.26
N ILE A 132 -0.34 -20.42 19.09
CA ILE A 132 -0.78 -21.77 18.79
C ILE A 132 -0.42 -22.68 19.95
N ASN A 133 -1.40 -23.25 20.62
CA ASN A 133 -1.19 -24.24 21.69
C ASN A 133 -1.82 -25.60 21.36
N GLY A 134 -2.56 -25.70 20.25
CA GLY A 134 -3.20 -26.93 19.77
C GLY A 134 -4.57 -27.23 20.39
N LEU A 135 -5.04 -26.41 21.32
CA LEU A 135 -6.38 -26.50 21.93
C LEU A 135 -7.20 -25.26 21.65
N GLU A 136 -6.68 -24.11 21.95
CA GLU A 136 -7.30 -22.82 21.74
C GLU A 136 -6.27 -21.85 21.15
N ASP A 137 -6.36 -21.60 19.85
CA ASP A 137 -5.46 -20.68 19.17
C ASP A 137 -6.04 -19.26 19.24
N GLU A 138 -5.22 -18.29 19.57
CA GLU A 138 -5.60 -16.88 19.62
C GLU A 138 -4.76 -16.06 18.65
N SER A 139 -5.37 -15.12 17.95
CA SER A 139 -4.66 -14.28 16.99
C SER A 139 -5.06 -12.82 17.08
N LEU A 140 -4.13 -11.92 16.77
CA LEU A 140 -4.36 -10.52 16.56
C LEU A 140 -3.88 -10.09 15.16
N ALA A 141 -4.53 -9.08 14.61
CA ALA A 141 -4.18 -8.53 13.30
C ALA A 141 -3.69 -7.09 13.43
N LEU A 142 -2.65 -6.77 12.64
CA LEU A 142 -2.05 -5.45 12.56
C LEU A 142 -1.92 -5.03 11.10
N THR A 143 -1.93 -3.74 10.84
CA THR A 143 -1.72 -3.19 9.50
C THR A 143 -0.46 -2.35 9.48
N LEU A 144 0.50 -2.70 8.64
CA LEU A 144 1.65 -1.85 8.33
C LEU A 144 1.27 -0.94 7.16
N ARG A 145 1.38 0.37 7.36
CA ARG A 145 1.20 1.39 6.32
C ARG A 145 2.49 2.16 6.09
N LEU A 146 2.81 2.37 4.81
CA LEU A 146 3.96 3.17 4.42
C LEU A 146 3.54 4.60 4.07
N GLU A 147 4.31 5.57 4.54
CA GLU A 147 4.22 6.93 4.01
C GLU A 147 4.66 6.91 2.55
N GLY A 148 3.84 7.48 1.67
CA GLY A 148 4.13 7.43 0.25
C GLY A 148 3.34 8.43 -0.58
N VAL A 149 3.51 8.33 -1.87
CA VAL A 149 2.80 9.12 -2.87
C VAL A 149 2.27 8.22 -3.97
N VAL A 150 1.03 8.48 -4.36
CA VAL A 150 0.40 7.84 -5.52
C VAL A 150 0.59 8.73 -6.73
N PHE A 151 0.95 8.14 -7.85
CA PHE A 151 1.12 8.85 -9.11
C PHE A 151 0.49 8.09 -10.28
N PRO A 152 -0.09 8.80 -11.26
CA PRO A 152 -0.60 8.18 -12.47
C PRO A 152 0.56 7.79 -13.39
N TYR A 153 0.46 6.63 -14.01
CA TYR A 153 1.43 6.14 -14.97
C TYR A 153 0.77 5.54 -16.21
N GLN A 154 1.26 5.94 -17.37
CA GLN A 154 0.87 5.42 -18.67
C GLN A 154 2.12 5.17 -19.50
N PRO A 155 2.11 4.20 -20.45
CA PRO A 155 3.24 3.92 -21.30
C PRO A 155 3.37 4.92 -22.45
N SER A 156 4.50 4.87 -23.15
CA SER A 156 4.76 5.71 -24.33
C SER A 156 3.79 5.47 -25.50
N GLN A 157 3.18 4.28 -25.57
CA GLN A 157 2.21 3.91 -26.59
C GLN A 157 0.84 4.58 -26.44
N GLY A 158 0.60 5.30 -25.34
CA GLY A 158 -0.64 6.03 -25.10
C GLY A 158 -1.42 5.52 -23.89
N ARG A 159 -2.71 5.90 -23.84
CA ARG A 159 -3.60 5.59 -22.72
C ARG A 159 -4.21 4.20 -22.83
N TYR A 160 -4.58 3.62 -21.66
CA TYR A 160 -5.36 2.37 -21.55
C TYR A 160 -4.69 1.17 -22.22
N GLN A 161 -3.36 1.04 -22.02
CA GLN A 161 -2.58 -0.04 -22.63
C GLN A 161 -2.26 -1.18 -21.67
N PHE A 162 -2.45 -1.00 -20.35
CA PHE A 162 -2.08 -2.00 -19.37
C PHE A 162 -3.27 -2.84 -18.93
N ASN A 163 -3.14 -4.16 -18.97
CA ASN A 163 -3.91 -5.03 -18.10
C ASN A 163 -3.34 -4.99 -16.67
N TYR A 164 -3.95 -5.69 -15.73
CA TYR A 164 -3.53 -5.66 -14.31
C TYR A 164 -2.07 -6.11 -14.10
N TYR A 165 -1.64 -7.14 -14.79
CA TYR A 165 -0.29 -7.71 -14.62
C TYR A 165 0.78 -6.81 -15.24
N GLU A 166 0.49 -6.24 -16.39
CA GLU A 166 1.34 -5.26 -17.06
C GLU A 166 1.44 -3.97 -16.24
N ALA A 167 0.35 -3.48 -15.68
CA ALA A 167 0.35 -2.34 -14.77
C ALA A 167 1.20 -2.60 -13.51
N LYS A 168 1.08 -3.81 -12.93
CA LYS A 168 1.91 -4.22 -11.78
C LYS A 168 3.39 -4.20 -12.12
N LYS A 169 3.78 -4.76 -13.29
CA LYS A 169 5.16 -4.77 -13.77
C LYS A 169 5.66 -3.35 -14.06
N ALA A 170 4.86 -2.55 -14.76
CA ALA A 170 5.20 -1.17 -15.11
C ALA A 170 5.45 -0.31 -13.86
N CYS A 171 4.61 -0.41 -12.83
CA CYS A 171 4.86 0.29 -11.56
C CYS A 171 6.17 -0.17 -10.90
N ALA A 172 6.48 -1.47 -10.92
CA ALA A 172 7.73 -1.99 -10.34
C ALA A 172 8.97 -1.48 -11.11
N GLU A 173 8.90 -1.39 -12.42
CA GLU A 173 9.96 -0.82 -13.27
C GLU A 173 10.19 0.68 -12.96
N GLN A 174 9.17 1.39 -12.50
CA GLN A 174 9.23 2.80 -12.13
C GLN A 174 9.48 3.05 -10.64
N ASP A 175 10.10 2.13 -9.92
CA ASP A 175 10.38 2.22 -8.48
C ASP A 175 9.11 2.42 -7.64
N GLY A 176 8.09 1.62 -7.97
CA GLY A 176 6.80 1.66 -7.29
C GLY A 176 6.13 0.29 -7.25
N ARG A 177 4.91 0.26 -6.77
CA ARG A 177 3.97 -0.86 -6.89
C ARG A 177 2.60 -0.32 -7.25
N LEU A 178 1.67 -1.18 -7.66
CA LEU A 178 0.29 -0.74 -7.83
C LEU A 178 -0.25 -0.15 -6.53
N ALA A 179 -0.89 1.00 -6.63
CA ALA A 179 -1.58 1.61 -5.50
C ALA A 179 -2.74 0.71 -5.05
N THR A 180 -2.93 0.61 -3.75
CA THR A 180 -4.07 -0.10 -3.16
C THR A 180 -5.33 0.77 -3.20
N TYR A 181 -6.50 0.14 -3.14
CA TYR A 181 -7.78 0.87 -3.09
C TYR A 181 -7.84 1.92 -1.96
N PRO A 182 -7.42 1.64 -0.72
CA PRO A 182 -7.38 2.66 0.33
C PRO A 182 -6.47 3.84 0.04
N GLN A 183 -5.39 3.66 -0.73
CA GLN A 183 -4.49 4.74 -1.13
C GLN A 183 -5.12 5.65 -2.20
N LEU A 184 -6.07 5.14 -2.99
CA LEU A 184 -6.78 5.87 -4.04
C LEU A 184 -8.08 6.52 -3.54
N TYR A 185 -8.68 6.01 -2.46
CA TYR A 185 -10.05 6.31 -2.03
C TYR A 185 -10.31 7.79 -1.71
N GLN A 186 -9.32 8.58 -1.40
CA GLN A 186 -9.49 9.99 -1.00
C GLN A 186 -9.82 10.97 -2.16
N GLY A 187 -10.04 10.50 -3.39
CA GLY A 187 -10.36 11.41 -4.49
C GLY A 187 -10.73 10.77 -5.82
N ILE A 188 -10.80 9.46 -5.91
CA ILE A 188 -11.03 8.76 -7.19
C ILE A 188 -12.35 7.97 -7.14
N ARG A 189 -13.14 8.11 -8.20
CA ARG A 189 -14.37 7.30 -8.38
C ARG A 189 -14.01 5.86 -8.74
N SER A 190 -14.65 4.90 -8.08
CA SER A 190 -14.55 3.49 -8.44
C SER A 190 -15.58 3.14 -9.50
N TYR A 191 -15.16 2.38 -10.51
CA TYR A 191 -16.02 1.83 -11.56
C TYR A 191 -16.30 0.33 -11.35
N GLY A 192 -16.02 -0.18 -10.14
CA GLY A 192 -16.24 -1.58 -9.77
C GLY A 192 -15.13 -2.54 -10.19
N PRO A 193 -15.30 -3.83 -9.90
CA PRO A 193 -14.36 -4.88 -10.28
C PRO A 193 -14.24 -5.00 -11.80
N ARG A 194 -13.02 -5.32 -12.28
CA ARG A 194 -12.70 -5.48 -13.70
C ARG A 194 -11.92 -6.77 -13.92
N ASP A 195 -11.95 -7.26 -15.16
CA ASP A 195 -11.17 -8.42 -15.55
C ASP A 195 -9.67 -8.09 -15.56
N LYS A 196 -8.87 -8.88 -14.84
CA LYS A 196 -7.43 -8.64 -14.68
C LYS A 196 -6.61 -8.89 -15.95
N GLN A 197 -7.12 -9.70 -16.88
CA GLN A 197 -6.41 -10.09 -18.09
C GLN A 197 -6.84 -9.29 -19.32
N HIS A 198 -8.13 -8.97 -19.44
CA HIS A 198 -8.71 -8.45 -20.66
C HIS A 198 -9.03 -6.95 -20.61
N ASP A 199 -9.31 -6.40 -19.42
CA ASP A 199 -9.58 -4.97 -19.29
C ASP A 199 -8.28 -4.17 -19.20
N HIS A 200 -8.17 -3.07 -19.98
CA HIS A 200 -6.97 -2.25 -20.07
C HIS A 200 -7.23 -0.83 -19.56
N TYR A 201 -6.31 -0.35 -18.72
CA TYR A 201 -6.36 0.98 -18.09
C TYR A 201 -4.96 1.58 -17.96
N ASP A 202 -4.89 2.84 -17.55
CA ASP A 202 -3.67 3.43 -17.02
C ASP A 202 -3.42 2.94 -15.58
N ALA A 203 -2.17 2.97 -15.15
CA ALA A 203 -1.81 2.54 -13.80
C ALA A 203 -1.82 3.71 -12.81
N PHE A 204 -2.18 3.42 -11.57
CA PHE A 204 -1.82 4.24 -10.42
C PHE A 204 -0.76 3.50 -9.61
N CYS A 205 0.43 4.08 -9.58
CA CYS A 205 1.56 3.53 -8.85
C CYS A 205 1.74 4.23 -7.51
N PHE A 206 2.24 3.52 -6.54
CA PHE A 206 2.61 4.03 -5.23
C PHE A 206 4.10 3.87 -5.01
N THR A 207 4.76 4.93 -4.52
CA THR A 207 6.15 4.88 -4.07
C THR A 207 6.30 5.55 -2.70
N SER A 208 7.42 5.31 -2.03
CA SER A 208 7.74 5.87 -0.70
C SER A 208 9.07 6.63 -0.75
N ALA A 209 9.51 7.16 0.39
CA ALA A 209 10.77 7.86 0.49
C ALA A 209 11.95 7.07 -0.11
N LEU A 210 12.92 7.76 -0.68
CA LEU A 210 14.12 7.15 -1.26
C LEU A 210 15.17 6.91 -0.19
N GLN A 211 16.02 5.91 -0.40
CA GLN A 211 17.26 5.73 0.34
C GLN A 211 18.42 6.54 -0.25
N GLY A 212 18.30 6.95 -1.53
CA GLY A 212 19.22 7.83 -2.23
C GLY A 212 18.62 9.20 -2.51
N HIS A 213 19.20 9.92 -3.43
CA HIS A 213 18.75 11.25 -3.80
C HIS A 213 18.63 11.45 -5.31
N VAL A 214 17.70 12.34 -5.70
CA VAL A 214 17.50 12.76 -7.09
C VAL A 214 18.07 14.16 -7.27
N PHE A 215 18.81 14.35 -8.35
CA PHE A 215 19.35 15.65 -8.74
C PHE A 215 19.22 15.88 -10.25
N PHE A 216 19.22 17.15 -10.64
CA PHE A 216 19.08 17.54 -12.04
C PHE A 216 20.45 17.84 -12.69
N VAL A 217 20.65 17.33 -13.90
CA VAL A 217 21.79 17.65 -14.74
C VAL A 217 21.32 18.49 -15.93
N PRO A 218 21.72 19.78 -16.01
CA PRO A 218 21.32 20.64 -17.10
C PRO A 218 22.02 20.23 -18.41
N GLY A 219 21.38 20.56 -19.52
CA GLY A 219 21.90 20.32 -20.88
C GLY A 219 20.78 20.20 -21.90
N SER A 220 21.15 20.24 -23.16
CA SER A 220 20.30 19.86 -24.27
C SER A 220 20.72 18.45 -24.70
N LEU A 221 20.21 17.46 -24.02
CA LEU A 221 20.60 16.05 -24.12
C LEU A 221 19.55 15.25 -24.86
N THR A 222 20.00 14.27 -25.66
CA THR A 222 19.20 13.11 -26.07
C THR A 222 19.03 12.16 -24.88
N LEU A 223 18.10 11.21 -24.96
CA LEU A 223 17.94 10.20 -23.90
C LEU A 223 19.22 9.35 -23.69
N ALA A 224 19.90 9.00 -24.75
CA ALA A 224 21.17 8.25 -24.69
C ALA A 224 22.27 9.08 -23.98
N GLU A 225 22.41 10.35 -24.31
CA GLU A 225 23.37 11.28 -23.66
C GLU A 225 23.00 11.52 -22.20
N ALA A 226 21.71 11.55 -21.84
CA ALA A 226 21.22 11.65 -20.47
C ALA A 226 21.74 10.49 -19.62
N SER A 227 21.70 9.27 -20.13
CA SER A 227 22.26 8.08 -19.45
C SER A 227 23.76 8.25 -19.17
N GLY A 228 24.54 8.69 -20.17
CA GLY A 228 25.96 8.98 -19.99
C GLY A 228 26.23 10.14 -19.01
N ALA A 229 25.36 11.17 -18.99
CA ALA A 229 25.51 12.30 -18.08
C ALA A 229 25.29 11.91 -16.61
N CYS A 230 24.34 11.01 -16.33
CA CYS A 230 24.14 10.46 -14.99
C CYS A 230 25.29 9.51 -14.60
N ALA A 231 25.70 8.61 -15.51
CA ALA A 231 26.78 7.66 -15.25
C ALA A 231 28.11 8.32 -14.88
N ARG A 232 28.47 9.43 -15.55
CA ARG A 232 29.66 10.25 -15.19
C ARG A 232 29.64 10.82 -13.79
N ARG A 233 28.49 10.83 -13.12
CA ARG A 233 28.28 11.30 -11.74
C ARG A 233 28.02 10.16 -10.75
N GLY A 234 28.28 8.91 -11.16
CA GLY A 234 28.03 7.74 -10.31
C GLY A 234 26.55 7.46 -10.06
N ALA A 235 25.68 7.90 -10.99
CA ALA A 235 24.24 7.81 -10.86
C ALA A 235 23.60 7.14 -12.09
N VAL A 236 22.33 6.82 -11.97
CA VAL A 236 21.49 6.35 -13.09
C VAL A 236 20.43 7.38 -13.43
N VAL A 237 19.83 7.31 -14.63
CA VAL A 237 18.69 8.14 -14.97
C VAL A 237 17.54 7.81 -14.01
N ALA A 238 16.94 8.83 -13.40
CA ALA A 238 15.89 8.67 -12.43
C ALA A 238 14.65 8.04 -13.06
N LYS A 239 14.01 7.13 -12.35
CA LYS A 239 12.71 6.58 -12.70
C LYS A 239 11.59 7.56 -12.30
N VAL A 240 10.38 7.34 -12.84
CA VAL A 240 9.22 8.20 -12.51
C VAL A 240 8.93 8.20 -11.01
N GLY A 241 8.95 7.04 -10.35
CA GLY A 241 8.78 6.93 -8.90
C GLY A 241 9.86 7.68 -8.12
N HIS A 242 11.12 7.65 -8.57
CA HIS A 242 12.20 8.45 -7.94
C HIS A 242 11.86 9.94 -7.97
N LEU A 243 11.37 10.45 -9.10
CA LEU A 243 11.04 11.88 -9.21
C LEU A 243 9.85 12.27 -8.31
N TYR A 244 8.81 11.43 -8.25
CA TYR A 244 7.66 11.65 -7.36
C TYR A 244 8.05 11.58 -5.88
N ALA A 245 8.90 10.63 -5.51
CA ALA A 245 9.41 10.54 -4.14
C ALA A 245 10.26 11.76 -3.77
N ALA A 246 11.17 12.21 -4.65
CA ALA A 246 11.98 13.40 -4.42
C ALA A 246 11.14 14.68 -4.31
N TRP A 247 10.13 14.82 -5.17
CA TRP A 247 9.16 15.91 -5.08
C TRP A 247 8.43 15.92 -3.73
N LYS A 248 7.92 14.74 -3.30
CA LYS A 248 7.10 14.63 -2.09
C LYS A 248 7.89 14.75 -0.78
N PHE A 249 9.05 14.10 -0.71
CA PHE A 249 9.78 13.91 0.54
C PHE A 249 11.04 14.77 0.66
N SER A 250 11.67 15.12 -0.47
CA SER A 250 12.87 15.95 -0.49
C SER A 250 12.59 17.39 -0.90
N GLY A 251 11.35 17.72 -1.27
CA GLY A 251 10.98 19.08 -1.72
C GLY A 251 11.64 19.49 -3.02
N LEU A 252 12.00 18.54 -3.90
CA LEU A 252 12.63 18.85 -5.18
C LEU A 252 11.68 19.72 -6.02
N ASP A 253 12.14 20.93 -6.38
CA ASP A 253 11.39 21.93 -7.13
C ASP A 253 12.24 22.49 -8.29
N ARG A 254 11.85 22.21 -9.53
CA ARG A 254 12.52 22.73 -10.73
C ARG A 254 11.54 22.91 -11.88
N CYS A 255 11.70 24.01 -12.62
CA CYS A 255 10.95 24.25 -13.85
C CYS A 255 11.55 23.56 -15.09
N ASP A 256 12.75 23.02 -14.96
CA ASP A 256 13.47 22.45 -16.09
C ASP A 256 12.96 21.04 -16.36
N GLY A 257 12.48 20.79 -17.58
CA GLY A 257 12.15 19.46 -18.07
C GLY A 257 13.40 18.58 -18.15
N GLY A 258 13.30 17.36 -17.62
CA GLY A 258 14.40 16.40 -17.67
C GLY A 258 13.94 15.02 -18.07
N TRP A 259 14.80 14.32 -18.83
CA TRP A 259 14.62 12.93 -19.18
C TRP A 259 14.52 12.05 -17.94
N LEU A 260 13.64 11.06 -18.01
CA LEU A 260 13.52 9.96 -17.07
C LEU A 260 13.81 8.63 -17.77
N ALA A 261 14.03 7.59 -16.99
CA ALA A 261 14.44 6.28 -17.49
C ALA A 261 13.41 5.61 -18.43
N ASP A 262 12.14 5.96 -18.33
CA ASP A 262 11.07 5.50 -19.22
C ASP A 262 10.99 6.26 -20.55
N GLY A 263 11.86 7.24 -20.77
CA GLY A 263 11.84 8.11 -21.94
C GLY A 263 10.83 9.24 -21.87
N SER A 264 10.15 9.42 -20.74
CA SER A 264 9.32 10.61 -20.51
C SER A 264 10.17 11.81 -20.10
N VAL A 265 9.66 13.01 -20.36
CA VAL A 265 10.25 14.26 -19.85
C VAL A 265 9.29 14.86 -18.84
N ARG A 266 9.80 15.08 -17.63
CA ARG A 266 9.01 15.61 -16.51
C ARG A 266 9.78 16.63 -15.71
N PHE A 267 9.06 17.39 -14.85
CA PHE A 267 9.66 18.31 -13.88
C PHE A 267 8.79 18.46 -12.62
N PRO A 268 9.41 18.53 -11.42
CA PRO A 268 8.70 18.59 -10.15
C PRO A 268 8.48 20.04 -9.72
N ILE A 269 7.26 20.37 -9.29
CA ILE A 269 6.88 21.71 -8.79
C ILE A 269 6.27 21.56 -7.41
N THR A 270 6.92 22.11 -6.39
CA THR A 270 6.38 22.21 -5.03
C THR A 270 5.70 23.55 -4.80
N THR A 271 6.21 24.60 -5.43
CA THR A 271 5.65 25.96 -5.37
C THR A 271 5.26 26.43 -6.77
N PRO A 272 3.97 26.39 -7.11
CA PRO A 272 3.47 26.87 -8.40
C PRO A 272 3.83 28.33 -8.64
N ARG A 273 4.29 28.66 -9.85
CA ARG A 273 4.70 30.00 -10.25
C ARG A 273 4.50 30.25 -11.74
N PRO A 274 4.36 31.50 -12.17
CA PRO A 274 4.23 31.83 -13.59
C PRO A 274 5.35 31.22 -14.43
N ARG A 275 5.02 30.78 -15.64
CA ARG A 275 5.95 30.16 -16.60
C ARG A 275 6.55 28.82 -16.14
N CYS A 276 5.95 28.19 -15.15
CA CYS A 276 6.39 26.89 -14.63
C CYS A 276 5.21 25.89 -14.58
N GLY A 277 4.81 25.36 -15.73
CA GLY A 277 3.79 24.32 -15.87
C GLY A 277 2.34 24.76 -15.85
N GLY A 278 2.03 26.05 -15.60
CA GLY A 278 0.72 26.64 -15.82
C GLY A 278 -0.45 26.15 -14.93
N LEU A 279 -0.25 25.17 -14.04
CA LEU A 279 -1.28 24.66 -13.15
C LEU A 279 -1.12 25.25 -11.74
N PRO A 280 -2.23 25.51 -11.03
CA PRO A 280 -2.21 26.17 -9.73
C PRO A 280 -1.67 25.28 -8.60
N ASP A 281 -1.77 23.95 -8.76
CA ASP A 281 -1.43 23.02 -7.68
C ASP A 281 0.00 22.48 -7.79
N PRO A 282 0.67 22.18 -6.67
CA PRO A 282 1.92 21.44 -6.66
C PRO A 282 1.80 20.08 -7.35
N GLY A 283 2.88 19.60 -7.96
CA GLY A 283 2.90 18.28 -8.61
C GLY A 283 4.04 18.08 -9.57
N VAL A 284 4.17 16.89 -10.09
CA VAL A 284 5.10 16.57 -11.17
C VAL A 284 4.39 16.77 -12.50
N ARG A 285 4.96 17.64 -13.34
CA ARG A 285 4.47 17.97 -14.68
C ARG A 285 5.10 17.05 -15.71
N SER A 286 4.41 16.82 -16.84
CA SER A 286 4.90 15.95 -17.92
C SER A 286 4.78 16.65 -19.26
N PHE A 287 5.83 16.55 -20.07
CA PHE A 287 5.83 16.85 -21.50
C PHE A 287 5.54 15.60 -22.35
N GLY A 288 5.15 14.48 -21.72
CA GLY A 288 4.93 13.23 -22.40
C GLY A 288 6.23 12.53 -22.77
N PHE A 289 6.25 11.90 -23.94
CA PHE A 289 7.36 11.13 -24.48
C PHE A 289 7.86 11.78 -25.77
N PRO A 290 8.76 12.77 -25.71
CA PRO A 290 9.40 13.34 -26.90
C PRO A 290 10.26 12.30 -27.61
N SER A 291 10.67 12.61 -28.86
CA SER A 291 11.62 11.73 -29.56
C SER A 291 12.90 11.57 -28.74
N PRO A 292 13.36 10.35 -28.44
CA PRO A 292 14.53 10.10 -27.61
C PRO A 292 15.83 10.65 -28.21
N GLU A 293 15.84 10.94 -29.50
CA GLU A 293 16.97 11.52 -30.22
C GLU A 293 16.96 13.04 -30.24
N GLN A 294 15.92 13.69 -29.71
CA GLN A 294 15.83 15.14 -29.68
C GLN A 294 16.71 15.72 -28.55
N PRO A 295 17.75 16.52 -28.86
CA PRO A 295 18.60 17.12 -27.84
C PRO A 295 17.98 18.42 -27.29
N ALA A 296 16.99 18.30 -26.40
CA ALA A 296 16.21 19.46 -25.95
C ALA A 296 16.12 19.63 -24.43
N TYR A 297 16.42 18.58 -23.66
CA TYR A 297 16.14 18.57 -22.23
C TYR A 297 17.39 18.17 -21.43
N GLY A 298 17.43 18.60 -20.15
CA GLY A 298 18.36 18.02 -19.18
C GLY A 298 17.93 16.61 -18.78
N THR A 299 18.43 16.12 -17.67
CA THR A 299 18.02 14.83 -17.10
C THR A 299 17.96 14.87 -15.58
N TYR A 300 17.08 14.09 -15.01
CA TYR A 300 17.10 13.76 -13.58
C TYR A 300 17.87 12.47 -13.36
N CYS A 301 18.80 12.51 -12.44
CA CYS A 301 19.63 11.36 -12.05
C CYS A 301 19.28 10.92 -10.63
N TYR A 302 19.40 9.63 -10.37
CA TYR A 302 19.25 9.03 -9.04
C TYR A 302 20.59 8.39 -8.63
N ALA A 303 21.08 8.77 -7.46
CA ALA A 303 22.23 8.14 -6.82
C ALA A 303 21.78 7.45 -5.52
N GLU A 304 22.21 6.21 -5.34
CA GLU A 304 22.12 5.51 -4.07
C GLU A 304 23.14 6.09 -3.07
N THR A 305 22.80 6.14 -1.80
CA THR A 305 23.69 6.60 -0.72
C THR A 305 24.44 5.45 -0.10
#